data_f29c17335a109e2dd110281b69f9ed21
#
_entry.id   f29c17335a109e2dd110281b69f9ed21
#
_cell.length_a   1.000
_cell.length_b   1.000
_cell.length_c   1.000
_cell.angle_alpha   90.00
_cell.angle_beta   90.00
_cell.angle_gamma   90.00
#
_symmetry.space_group_name_H-M   'P 1'
#
loop_
_entity.id
_entity.type
_entity.pdbx_description
1 polymer ?
#
loop_
_entity_poly.entity_id
_entity_poly.type
_entity_poly.pdbx_seq_one_letter_code
_entity_poly.pdbx_strand_id
1 'polypeptide(L)'
;MGHSDYQLLNMVNEKSRLAGSNKMELLLFSLGGAETFGINVFKVREVCESMQITKTPNMPMGVEGIVSLRGSIIPVIDLATCLQMPFDGERTKLIITEFSSHTQAFYVANVDRIVRVDWDQVKTPHSLAAKTLGLITAITQLSDGKLVSILDVEQILSNVIGETEVPHLEPIAATKPASIFFADDSGLARRKIMEVLDKMSISYQYAQNGVEAWDKLKKIAKRVEDENGVLKDTINLILTDAEMPEMDGYVLTKHIKEDSRFEGIPVMMHSSLSSTANQKLGQQVGVDVYIPKFNPEDLSRALTGMILR
;
A
#
# COMPACT_ATOMS: atom_id res chain seq x y z
N MET A 1 -27.01 16.21 -10.25
CA MET A 1 -26.31 15.48 -9.18
C MET A 1 -27.10 14.23 -8.91
N GLY A 2 -26.61 13.10 -9.40
CA GLY A 2 -27.33 11.83 -9.36
C GLY A 2 -27.23 11.20 -7.97
N HIS A 3 -28.26 10.45 -7.60
CA HIS A 3 -28.38 9.69 -6.35
C HIS A 3 -27.18 8.73 -6.12
N SER A 4 -26.49 8.34 -7.19
CA SER A 4 -25.30 7.48 -7.20
C SER A 4 -24.06 8.17 -6.59
N ASP A 5 -23.87 9.48 -6.84
CA ASP A 5 -22.67 10.21 -6.37
C ASP A 5 -22.72 10.44 -4.85
N TYR A 6 -23.92 10.58 -4.29
CA TYR A 6 -24.12 10.71 -2.83
C TYR A 6 -23.89 9.39 -2.09
N GLN A 7 -24.20 8.26 -2.70
CA GLN A 7 -23.94 6.94 -2.11
C GLN A 7 -22.45 6.62 -2.08
N LEU A 8 -21.69 6.95 -3.14
CA LEU A 8 -20.23 6.79 -3.19
C LEU A 8 -19.54 7.65 -2.12
N LEU A 9 -19.98 8.90 -1.92
CA LEU A 9 -19.42 9.79 -0.89
C LEU A 9 -19.72 9.32 0.55
N ASN A 10 -20.91 8.74 0.80
CA ASN A 10 -21.25 8.21 2.13
C ASN A 10 -20.51 6.92 2.46
N MET A 11 -20.21 6.07 1.46
CA MET A 11 -19.45 4.83 1.66
C MET A 11 -17.96 5.11 1.95
N VAL A 12 -17.40 6.20 1.41
CA VAL A 12 -16.02 6.64 1.75
C VAL A 12 -15.93 7.07 3.23
N ASN A 13 -17.01 7.55 3.86
CA ASN A 13 -17.03 7.91 5.29
C ASN A 13 -17.19 6.72 6.25
N GLU A 14 -17.53 5.52 5.76
CA GLU A 14 -17.60 4.29 6.57
C GLU A 14 -16.27 3.51 6.63
N LYS A 15 -15.19 4.07 6.13
CA LYS A 15 -13.84 3.45 6.01
C LYS A 15 -13.32 2.77 7.28
N SER A 16 -13.78 3.17 8.46
CA SER A 16 -13.23 2.70 9.73
C SER A 16 -13.72 1.33 10.21
N ARG A 17 -14.70 0.72 9.50
CA ARG A 17 -15.32 -0.55 9.95
C ARG A 17 -14.69 -1.82 9.39
N LEU A 18 -13.74 -1.71 8.45
CA LEU A 18 -13.26 -2.84 7.66
C LEU A 18 -11.89 -3.36 8.04
N ALA A 19 -11.06 -2.52 8.62
CA ALA A 19 -9.75 -2.94 9.06
C ALA A 19 -9.88 -4.07 10.11
N GLY A 20 -9.23 -5.21 9.87
CA GLY A 20 -9.37 -6.44 10.67
C GLY A 20 -10.57 -7.34 10.32
N SER A 21 -11.37 -7.02 9.30
CA SER A 21 -12.46 -7.89 8.81
C SER A 21 -12.01 -8.92 7.78
N ASN A 22 -10.74 -8.95 7.43
CA ASN A 22 -10.16 -9.74 6.33
C ASN A 22 -10.82 -9.48 4.96
N LYS A 23 -11.30 -8.23 4.75
CA LYS A 23 -11.96 -7.81 3.50
C LYS A 23 -11.32 -6.56 2.93
N MET A 24 -11.23 -6.52 1.60
CA MET A 24 -10.76 -5.37 0.83
C MET A 24 -11.94 -4.71 0.10
N GLU A 25 -12.02 -3.38 0.13
CA GLU A 25 -12.95 -2.62 -0.70
C GLU A 25 -12.23 -2.05 -1.92
N LEU A 26 -12.74 -2.38 -3.09
CA LEU A 26 -12.20 -1.94 -4.37
C LEU A 26 -13.17 -1.03 -5.08
N LEU A 27 -12.72 0.14 -5.48
CA LEU A 27 -13.40 0.97 -6.47
C LEU A 27 -13.07 0.42 -7.85
N LEU A 28 -14.10 -0.07 -8.56
CA LEU A 28 -13.96 -0.59 -9.90
C LEU A 28 -14.08 0.51 -10.94
N PHE A 29 -13.24 0.45 -11.95
CA PHE A 29 -13.24 1.39 -13.06
C PHE A 29 -12.72 0.75 -14.35
N SER A 30 -12.92 1.43 -15.47
CA SER A 30 -12.41 1.04 -16.78
C SER A 30 -11.57 2.17 -17.39
N LEU A 31 -10.67 1.77 -18.29
CA LEU A 31 -9.83 2.67 -19.06
C LEU A 31 -10.29 2.78 -20.54
N GLY A 32 -11.51 2.31 -20.83
CA GLY A 32 -12.11 2.37 -22.16
C GLY A 32 -12.09 1.04 -22.93
N GLY A 33 -11.33 0.04 -22.45
CA GLY A 33 -11.33 -1.32 -22.97
C GLY A 33 -12.34 -2.23 -22.26
N ALA A 34 -12.21 -3.54 -22.49
CA ALA A 34 -13.01 -4.58 -21.84
C ALA A 34 -12.51 -4.92 -20.43
N GLU A 35 -11.30 -4.51 -20.11
CA GLU A 35 -10.62 -4.79 -18.85
C GLU A 35 -11.24 -3.99 -17.72
N THR A 36 -11.28 -4.60 -16.53
CA THR A 36 -11.71 -3.97 -15.31
C THR A 36 -10.52 -3.82 -14.38
N PHE A 37 -10.36 -2.62 -13.87
CA PHE A 37 -9.34 -2.28 -12.89
C PHE A 37 -9.96 -1.99 -11.55
N GLY A 38 -9.18 -2.16 -10.49
CA GLY A 38 -9.56 -1.83 -9.14
C GLY A 38 -8.47 -1.00 -8.44
N ILE A 39 -8.91 -0.09 -7.62
CA ILE A 39 -8.07 0.63 -6.66
C ILE A 39 -8.66 0.47 -5.28
N ASN A 40 -7.80 0.29 -4.27
CA ASN A 40 -8.27 0.25 -2.89
C ASN A 40 -8.96 1.56 -2.50
N VAL A 41 -10.19 1.45 -2.01
CA VAL A 41 -11.02 2.61 -1.61
C VAL A 41 -10.33 3.46 -0.55
N PHE A 42 -9.49 2.90 0.30
CA PHE A 42 -8.74 3.67 1.29
C PHE A 42 -7.82 4.73 0.69
N LYS A 43 -7.30 4.48 -0.52
CA LYS A 43 -6.48 5.46 -1.27
C LYS A 43 -7.32 6.51 -1.99
N VAL A 44 -8.63 6.29 -2.14
CA VAL A 44 -9.53 7.17 -2.85
C VAL A 44 -10.10 8.22 -1.90
N ARG A 45 -9.94 9.48 -2.25
CA ARG A 45 -10.54 10.61 -1.55
C ARG A 45 -11.94 10.91 -2.07
N GLU A 46 -12.07 11.03 -3.39
CA GLU A 46 -13.34 11.29 -4.06
C GLU A 46 -13.27 10.90 -5.55
N VAL A 47 -14.44 10.78 -6.16
CA VAL A 47 -14.61 10.63 -7.61
C VAL A 47 -15.42 11.80 -8.12
N CYS A 48 -15.00 12.40 -9.21
CA CYS A 48 -15.73 13.50 -9.84
C CYS A 48 -15.73 13.40 -11.36
N GLU A 49 -16.62 14.17 -11.99
CA GLU A 49 -16.57 14.38 -13.45
C GLU A 49 -15.25 15.05 -13.84
N SER A 50 -14.79 14.74 -15.06
CA SER A 50 -13.63 15.42 -15.63
C SER A 50 -13.92 16.92 -15.69
N MET A 51 -12.92 17.68 -15.30
CA MET A 51 -12.95 19.16 -15.36
C MET A 51 -11.89 19.64 -16.34
N GLN A 52 -11.87 20.95 -16.60
CA GLN A 52 -10.89 21.53 -17.51
C GLN A 52 -9.47 21.24 -17.02
N ILE A 53 -8.71 20.44 -17.79
CA ILE A 53 -7.32 20.12 -17.53
C ILE A 53 -6.45 21.19 -18.22
N THR A 54 -5.56 21.80 -17.46
CA THR A 54 -4.58 22.77 -17.99
C THR A 54 -3.27 22.06 -18.26
N LYS A 55 -2.86 22.06 -19.53
CA LYS A 55 -1.54 21.52 -19.92
C LYS A 55 -0.44 22.51 -19.57
N THR A 56 0.67 22.04 -19.03
CA THR A 56 1.86 22.84 -18.78
C THR A 56 3.05 22.29 -19.58
N PRO A 57 4.01 23.16 -19.96
CA PRO A 57 5.21 22.70 -20.68
C PRO A 57 6.01 21.66 -19.89
N ASN A 58 6.69 20.77 -20.61
CA ASN A 58 7.63 19.76 -20.05
C ASN A 58 7.02 18.81 -19.02
N MET A 59 5.74 18.46 -19.13
CA MET A 59 5.14 17.43 -18.28
C MET A 59 5.73 16.06 -18.57
N PRO A 60 5.96 15.24 -17.54
CA PRO A 60 6.36 13.85 -17.72
C PRO A 60 5.32 13.06 -18.53
N MET A 61 5.78 12.03 -19.23
CA MET A 61 4.88 11.09 -19.92
C MET A 61 3.93 10.45 -18.89
N GLY A 62 2.63 10.42 -19.21
CA GLY A 62 1.57 9.96 -18.30
C GLY A 62 0.90 11.08 -17.50
N VAL A 63 1.45 12.31 -17.46
CA VAL A 63 0.76 13.48 -16.90
C VAL A 63 -0.03 14.18 -17.99
N GLU A 64 -1.35 14.19 -17.89
CA GLU A 64 -2.22 14.87 -18.84
C GLU A 64 -2.25 16.39 -18.63
N GLY A 65 -2.05 16.84 -17.39
CA GLY A 65 -2.09 18.26 -17.03
C GLY A 65 -2.27 18.44 -15.52
N ILE A 66 -2.80 19.60 -15.17
CA ILE A 66 -3.17 19.97 -13.80
C ILE A 66 -4.62 20.43 -13.75
N VAL A 67 -5.27 20.23 -12.61
CA VAL A 67 -6.61 20.77 -12.32
C VAL A 67 -6.61 21.52 -11.01
N SER A 68 -7.51 22.49 -10.88
CA SER A 68 -7.77 23.16 -9.60
C SER A 68 -8.94 22.51 -8.90
N LEU A 69 -8.68 21.85 -7.78
CA LEU A 69 -9.69 21.20 -6.95
C LEU A 69 -9.74 21.87 -5.59
N ARG A 70 -10.85 22.57 -5.30
CA ARG A 70 -11.10 23.24 -4.00
C ARG A 70 -9.94 24.16 -3.57
N GLY A 71 -9.31 24.84 -4.51
CA GLY A 71 -8.20 25.76 -4.26
C GLY A 71 -6.81 25.12 -4.24
N SER A 72 -6.72 23.79 -4.35
CA SER A 72 -5.47 23.07 -4.52
C SER A 72 -5.23 22.74 -5.99
N ILE A 73 -3.99 22.88 -6.46
CA ILE A 73 -3.57 22.46 -7.79
C ILE A 73 -3.02 21.05 -7.69
N ILE A 74 -3.62 20.11 -8.43
CA ILE A 74 -3.23 18.71 -8.39
C ILE A 74 -2.93 18.18 -9.79
N PRO A 75 -1.93 17.30 -9.95
CA PRO A 75 -1.62 16.67 -11.24
C PRO A 75 -2.72 15.67 -11.64
N VAL A 76 -2.94 15.58 -12.95
CA VAL A 76 -3.83 14.58 -13.56
C VAL A 76 -2.99 13.57 -14.31
N ILE A 77 -3.08 12.31 -13.90
CA ILE A 77 -2.33 11.18 -14.44
C ILE A 77 -3.26 10.33 -15.30
N ASP A 78 -2.88 10.12 -16.54
CA ASP A 78 -3.59 9.24 -17.45
C ASP A 78 -3.16 7.79 -17.27
N LEU A 79 -4.00 7.00 -16.61
CA LEU A 79 -3.71 5.59 -16.33
C LEU A 79 -3.56 4.75 -17.59
N ALA A 80 -4.34 5.02 -18.65
CA ALA A 80 -4.23 4.27 -19.91
C ALA A 80 -2.84 4.47 -20.55
N THR A 81 -2.34 5.71 -20.55
CA THR A 81 -0.98 6.02 -21.02
C THR A 81 0.08 5.34 -20.15
N CYS A 82 -0.06 5.39 -18.82
CA CYS A 82 0.87 4.74 -17.89
C CYS A 82 0.93 3.23 -18.07
N LEU A 83 -0.21 2.60 -18.34
CA LEU A 83 -0.33 1.15 -18.59
C LEU A 83 -0.04 0.76 -20.03
N GLN A 84 0.30 1.72 -20.91
CA GLN A 84 0.54 1.53 -22.35
C GLN A 84 -0.64 0.84 -23.06
N MET A 85 -1.86 1.17 -22.64
CA MET A 85 -3.08 0.62 -23.23
C MET A 85 -3.57 1.51 -24.36
N PRO A 86 -3.96 0.93 -25.52
CA PRO A 86 -4.62 1.70 -26.55
C PRO A 86 -5.96 2.23 -26.03
N PHE A 87 -6.23 3.49 -26.29
CA PHE A 87 -7.45 4.13 -25.84
C PHE A 87 -7.98 5.10 -26.92
N ASP A 88 -9.16 4.79 -27.47
CA ASP A 88 -9.82 5.58 -28.51
C ASP A 88 -11.09 6.30 -27.99
N GLY A 89 -11.38 6.24 -26.68
CA GLY A 89 -12.60 6.76 -26.07
C GLY A 89 -12.41 8.09 -25.35
N GLU A 90 -13.52 8.66 -24.87
CA GLU A 90 -13.50 9.81 -23.98
C GLU A 90 -13.24 9.38 -22.55
N ARG A 91 -12.33 10.07 -21.87
CA ARG A 91 -12.16 9.97 -20.44
C ARG A 91 -13.09 10.97 -19.78
N THR A 92 -13.93 10.52 -18.88
CA THR A 92 -14.99 11.36 -18.32
C THR A 92 -14.89 11.54 -16.82
N LYS A 93 -14.05 10.75 -16.15
CA LYS A 93 -13.97 10.73 -14.68
C LYS A 93 -12.56 10.96 -14.17
N LEU A 94 -12.49 11.59 -13.00
CA LEU A 94 -11.29 11.70 -12.21
C LEU A 94 -11.47 10.95 -10.89
N ILE A 95 -10.55 10.05 -10.59
CA ILE A 95 -10.42 9.43 -9.26
C ILE A 95 -9.36 10.23 -8.51
N ILE A 96 -9.80 11.01 -7.54
CA ILE A 96 -8.90 11.79 -6.68
C ILE A 96 -8.39 10.88 -5.58
N THR A 97 -7.08 10.77 -5.47
CA THR A 97 -6.43 9.95 -4.45
C THR A 97 -5.55 10.80 -3.55
N GLU A 98 -5.41 10.36 -2.33
CA GLU A 98 -4.54 10.99 -1.35
C GLU A 98 -3.78 9.89 -0.58
N PHE A 99 -2.50 9.78 -0.85
CA PHE A 99 -1.59 8.89 -0.16
C PHE A 99 -0.17 9.45 -0.19
N SER A 100 0.65 9.04 0.78
CA SER A 100 2.04 9.51 0.91
C SER A 100 2.16 11.05 0.91
N SER A 101 1.20 11.74 1.54
CA SER A 101 1.12 13.21 1.61
C SER A 101 0.96 13.91 0.25
N HIS A 102 0.65 13.18 -0.81
CA HIS A 102 0.39 13.72 -2.15
C HIS A 102 -1.08 13.53 -2.53
N THR A 103 -1.66 14.56 -3.13
CA THR A 103 -2.99 14.50 -3.75
C THR A 103 -2.83 14.56 -5.25
N GLN A 104 -3.41 13.62 -5.96
CA GLN A 104 -3.40 13.52 -7.42
C GLN A 104 -4.74 13.03 -7.95
N ALA A 105 -4.97 13.24 -9.24
CA ALA A 105 -6.13 12.73 -9.95
C ALA A 105 -5.71 11.67 -10.98
N PHE A 106 -6.37 10.52 -10.99
CA PHE A 106 -6.25 9.54 -12.05
C PHE A 106 -7.38 9.71 -13.06
N TYR A 107 -7.01 9.89 -14.31
CA TYR A 107 -7.94 10.08 -15.43
C TYR A 107 -8.36 8.73 -15.98
N VAL A 108 -9.66 8.44 -15.93
CA VAL A 108 -10.24 7.16 -16.31
C VAL A 108 -11.46 7.35 -17.20
N ALA A 109 -11.83 6.31 -17.97
CA ALA A 109 -12.99 6.38 -18.84
C ALA A 109 -14.30 6.37 -18.05
N ASN A 110 -14.44 5.43 -17.13
CA ASN A 110 -15.63 5.30 -16.30
C ASN A 110 -15.30 4.69 -14.94
N VAL A 111 -16.08 5.07 -13.93
CA VAL A 111 -16.08 4.45 -12.61
C VAL A 111 -17.40 3.69 -12.45
N ASP A 112 -17.31 2.41 -12.09
CA ASP A 112 -18.49 1.53 -11.99
C ASP A 112 -19.06 1.54 -10.57
N ARG A 113 -18.51 0.74 -9.68
CA ARG A 113 -19.01 0.53 -8.32
C ARG A 113 -17.90 0.17 -7.35
N ILE A 114 -18.22 0.24 -6.06
CA ILE A 114 -17.38 -0.35 -5.02
C ILE A 114 -17.81 -1.79 -4.81
N VAL A 115 -16.84 -2.69 -4.76
CA VAL A 115 -17.05 -4.10 -4.39
C VAL A 115 -16.24 -4.44 -3.16
N ARG A 116 -16.75 -5.39 -2.40
CA ARG A 116 -16.07 -5.94 -1.24
C ARG A 116 -15.65 -7.36 -1.55
N VAL A 117 -14.36 -7.62 -1.46
CA VAL A 117 -13.75 -8.94 -1.71
C VAL A 117 -13.03 -9.44 -0.48
N ASP A 118 -13.02 -10.74 -0.26
CA ASP A 118 -12.22 -11.33 0.80
C ASP A 118 -10.76 -11.36 0.39
N TRP A 119 -9.84 -11.08 1.31
CA TRP A 119 -8.41 -11.03 1.01
C TRP A 119 -7.85 -12.36 0.46
N ASP A 120 -8.43 -13.49 0.85
CA ASP A 120 -8.05 -14.81 0.34
C ASP A 120 -8.38 -15.01 -1.16
N GLN A 121 -9.28 -14.21 -1.71
CA GLN A 121 -9.62 -14.17 -3.14
C GLN A 121 -8.72 -13.22 -3.95
N VAL A 122 -7.92 -12.40 -3.27
CA VAL A 122 -7.00 -11.44 -3.88
C VAL A 122 -5.63 -12.11 -4.02
N LYS A 123 -5.23 -12.43 -5.25
CA LYS A 123 -4.02 -13.20 -5.53
C LYS A 123 -2.94 -12.36 -6.19
N THR A 124 -1.72 -12.51 -5.71
CA THR A 124 -0.55 -11.92 -6.37
C THR A 124 -0.35 -12.56 -7.76
N PRO A 125 -0.17 -11.79 -8.84
CA PRO A 125 0.00 -12.34 -10.17
C PRO A 125 1.30 -13.17 -10.27
N HIS A 126 1.17 -14.42 -10.70
CA HIS A 126 2.34 -15.25 -10.96
C HIS A 126 3.14 -14.73 -12.16
N SER A 127 4.43 -14.94 -12.17
CA SER A 127 5.54 -14.38 -12.96
C SER A 127 5.33 -13.95 -14.43
N LEU A 128 4.30 -14.42 -15.13
CA LEU A 128 4.00 -14.02 -16.50
C LEU A 128 3.18 -12.72 -16.62
N ALA A 129 2.31 -12.45 -15.66
CA ALA A 129 1.56 -11.18 -15.58
C ALA A 129 2.39 -10.07 -14.90
N ALA A 130 3.36 -10.42 -14.05
CA ALA A 130 4.28 -9.47 -13.40
C ALA A 130 5.22 -8.74 -14.38
N LYS A 131 5.31 -9.19 -15.61
CA LYS A 131 6.09 -8.51 -16.66
C LYS A 131 5.43 -7.24 -17.19
N THR A 132 4.16 -6.99 -16.87
CA THR A 132 3.49 -5.73 -17.21
C THR A 132 3.90 -4.65 -16.20
N LEU A 133 5.19 -4.29 -16.21
CA LEU A 133 5.79 -3.12 -15.52
C LEU A 133 5.64 -3.08 -13.99
N GLY A 134 5.19 -4.14 -13.31
CA GLY A 134 5.00 -4.15 -11.86
C GLY A 134 3.89 -3.19 -11.37
N LEU A 135 2.97 -2.79 -12.27
CA LEU A 135 1.91 -1.83 -11.96
C LEU A 135 0.61 -2.49 -11.47
N ILE A 136 0.57 -3.83 -11.39
CA ILE A 136 -0.54 -4.61 -10.87
C ILE A 136 -0.04 -5.34 -9.63
N THR A 137 -0.60 -5.02 -8.45
CA THR A 137 -0.25 -5.69 -7.20
C THR A 137 -0.92 -7.05 -7.07
N ALA A 138 -2.17 -7.14 -7.50
CA ALA A 138 -2.96 -8.36 -7.36
C ALA A 138 -4.07 -8.47 -8.42
N ILE A 139 -4.65 -9.67 -8.51
CA ILE A 139 -5.82 -9.95 -9.34
C ILE A 139 -6.86 -10.62 -8.46
N THR A 140 -8.12 -10.26 -8.65
CA THR A 140 -9.26 -10.94 -8.02
C THR A 140 -10.32 -11.27 -9.05
N GLN A 141 -11.18 -12.26 -8.74
CA GLN A 141 -12.32 -12.62 -9.57
C GLN A 141 -13.62 -12.29 -8.83
N LEU A 142 -14.48 -11.53 -9.50
CA LEU A 142 -15.80 -11.21 -8.97
C LEU A 142 -16.76 -12.40 -9.08
N SER A 143 -17.89 -12.33 -8.38
CA SER A 143 -18.92 -13.37 -8.36
C SER A 143 -19.54 -13.65 -9.75
N ASP A 144 -19.48 -12.68 -10.66
CA ASP A 144 -19.92 -12.81 -12.06
C ASP A 144 -18.85 -13.41 -12.98
N GLY A 145 -17.70 -13.82 -12.42
CA GLY A 145 -16.57 -14.42 -13.16
C GLY A 145 -15.61 -13.40 -13.76
N LYS A 146 -15.88 -12.09 -13.65
CA LYS A 146 -15.04 -11.02 -14.20
C LYS A 146 -13.74 -10.89 -13.42
N LEU A 147 -12.60 -10.82 -14.12
CA LEU A 147 -11.31 -10.57 -13.50
C LEU A 147 -11.10 -9.07 -13.31
N VAL A 148 -10.54 -8.71 -12.19
CA VAL A 148 -10.19 -7.33 -11.80
C VAL A 148 -8.69 -7.27 -11.52
N SER A 149 -7.99 -6.40 -12.23
CA SER A 149 -6.58 -6.08 -11.99
C SER A 149 -6.47 -4.93 -10.99
N ILE A 150 -5.85 -5.19 -9.84
CA ILE A 150 -5.66 -4.20 -8.77
C ILE A 150 -4.37 -3.44 -9.05
N LEU A 151 -4.46 -2.12 -9.21
CA LEU A 151 -3.33 -1.28 -9.60
C LEU A 151 -2.48 -0.85 -8.41
N ASP A 152 -1.16 -0.89 -8.60
CA ASP A 152 -0.19 -0.22 -7.73
C ASP A 152 -0.09 1.27 -8.12
N VAL A 153 -1.00 2.06 -7.58
CA VAL A 153 -1.05 3.51 -7.88
C VAL A 153 0.15 4.27 -7.31
N GLU A 154 0.82 3.74 -6.30
CA GLU A 154 2.04 4.33 -5.74
C GLU A 154 3.21 4.13 -6.71
N GLN A 155 3.35 2.91 -7.26
CA GLN A 155 4.35 2.63 -8.29
C GLN A 155 4.07 3.44 -9.57
N ILE A 156 2.81 3.56 -9.99
CA ILE A 156 2.43 4.39 -11.16
C ILE A 156 2.85 5.84 -10.92
N LEU A 157 2.51 6.40 -9.76
CA LEU A 157 2.87 7.77 -9.40
C LEU A 157 4.39 7.97 -9.40
N SER A 158 5.12 7.04 -8.79
CA SER A 158 6.59 7.07 -8.74
C SER A 158 7.23 7.04 -10.14
N ASN A 159 6.69 6.22 -11.04
CA ASN A 159 7.20 6.15 -12.43
C ASN A 159 6.97 7.46 -13.20
N VAL A 160 5.90 8.19 -12.86
CA VAL A 160 5.50 9.43 -13.56
C VAL A 160 6.23 10.64 -13.02
N ILE A 161 6.25 10.84 -11.71
CA ILE A 161 6.83 12.05 -11.08
C ILE A 161 8.26 11.85 -10.57
N GLY A 162 8.78 10.63 -10.64
CA GLY A 162 10.09 10.25 -10.11
C GLY A 162 10.03 9.78 -8.66
N GLU A 163 11.08 9.09 -8.24
CA GLU A 163 11.22 8.64 -6.86
C GLU A 163 11.90 9.73 -6.03
N THR A 164 11.38 9.97 -4.84
CA THR A 164 12.09 10.78 -3.84
C THR A 164 13.30 10.00 -3.35
N GLU A 165 14.49 10.55 -3.47
CA GLU A 165 15.71 9.94 -2.96
C GLU A 165 15.63 9.80 -1.43
N VAL A 166 16.10 8.67 -0.92
CA VAL A 166 16.30 8.49 0.51
C VAL A 166 17.50 9.33 0.93
N PRO A 167 17.38 10.26 1.89
CA PRO A 167 18.48 11.11 2.31
C PRO A 167 19.62 10.28 2.93
N HIS A 168 20.74 10.93 3.25
CA HIS A 168 21.76 10.31 4.05
C HIS A 168 21.21 10.02 5.44
N LEU A 169 21.33 8.76 5.88
CA LEU A 169 20.92 8.30 7.19
C LEU A 169 22.14 7.75 7.93
N GLU A 170 22.23 8.02 9.23
CA GLU A 170 23.32 7.48 10.05
C GLU A 170 23.05 6.00 10.38
N PRO A 171 24.08 5.16 10.33
CA PRO A 171 23.99 3.79 10.83
C PRO A 171 23.52 3.76 12.28
N ILE A 172 22.70 2.75 12.63
CA ILE A 172 22.22 2.60 13.99
C ILE A 172 23.38 2.21 14.94
N ALA A 173 23.57 2.99 15.98
CA ALA A 173 24.61 2.73 17.00
C ALA A 173 24.11 1.66 18.01
N ALA A 174 23.74 0.47 17.55
CA ALA A 174 23.32 -0.63 18.42
C ALA A 174 24.53 -1.42 18.95
N THR A 175 24.41 -1.94 20.16
CA THR A 175 25.46 -2.79 20.77
C THR A 175 25.54 -4.18 20.15
N LYS A 176 24.48 -4.64 19.52
CA LYS A 176 24.38 -5.88 18.72
C LYS A 176 23.91 -5.55 17.31
N PRO A 177 24.28 -6.35 16.29
CA PRO A 177 23.71 -6.20 14.96
C PRO A 177 22.18 -6.22 14.99
N ALA A 178 21.55 -5.19 14.46
CA ALA A 178 20.10 -5.11 14.38
C ALA A 178 19.59 -5.91 13.17
N SER A 179 18.50 -6.63 13.35
CA SER A 179 17.82 -7.37 12.28
C SER A 179 16.32 -7.23 12.42
N ILE A 180 15.65 -6.95 11.32
CA ILE A 180 14.19 -6.85 11.30
C ILE A 180 13.57 -7.78 10.27
N PHE A 181 12.29 -8.07 10.46
CA PHE A 181 11.46 -8.68 9.44
C PHE A 181 10.45 -7.65 8.95
N PHE A 182 10.24 -7.55 7.62
CA PHE A 182 9.18 -6.66 7.14
C PHE A 182 8.30 -7.30 6.06
N ALA A 183 7.05 -6.83 5.96
CA ALA A 183 6.09 -7.26 4.96
C ALA A 183 5.40 -6.05 4.31
N ASP A 184 5.37 -6.03 2.98
CA ASP A 184 4.72 -4.99 2.18
C ASP A 184 4.44 -5.53 0.78
N ASP A 185 3.28 -5.26 0.19
CA ASP A 185 2.91 -5.78 -1.13
C ASP A 185 3.41 -4.90 -2.28
N SER A 186 3.67 -3.62 -2.02
CA SER A 186 4.21 -2.69 -3.01
C SER A 186 5.71 -2.91 -3.25
N GLY A 187 6.07 -3.18 -4.51
CA GLY A 187 7.48 -3.31 -4.89
C GLY A 187 8.29 -2.04 -4.65
N LEU A 188 7.65 -0.86 -4.82
CA LEU A 188 8.25 0.44 -4.53
C LEU A 188 8.53 0.59 -3.03
N ALA A 189 7.52 0.29 -2.20
CA ALA A 189 7.64 0.40 -0.76
C ALA A 189 8.77 -0.49 -0.23
N ARG A 190 8.81 -1.75 -0.68
CA ARG A 190 9.90 -2.66 -0.28
C ARG A 190 11.27 -2.12 -0.66
N ARG A 191 11.46 -1.60 -1.88
CA ARG A 191 12.76 -1.00 -2.29
C ARG A 191 13.16 0.15 -1.39
N LYS A 192 12.23 1.06 -1.07
CA LYS A 192 12.49 2.20 -0.18
C LYS A 192 12.79 1.78 1.25
N ILE A 193 12.06 0.80 1.78
CA ILE A 193 12.36 0.23 3.10
C ILE A 193 13.77 -0.37 3.10
N MET A 194 14.11 -1.19 2.10
CA MET A 194 15.45 -1.80 1.98
C MET A 194 16.54 -0.72 1.92
N GLU A 195 16.36 0.34 1.13
CA GLU A 195 17.32 1.43 1.04
C GLU A 195 17.53 2.15 2.38
N VAL A 196 16.45 2.39 3.15
CA VAL A 196 16.56 2.94 4.51
C VAL A 196 17.34 2.00 5.42
N LEU A 197 17.01 0.71 5.41
CA LEU A 197 17.65 -0.29 6.26
C LEU A 197 19.14 -0.49 5.91
N ASP A 198 19.48 -0.51 4.62
CA ASP A 198 20.86 -0.60 4.14
C ASP A 198 21.70 0.61 4.63
N LYS A 199 21.15 1.84 4.49
CA LYS A 199 21.80 3.06 4.99
C LYS A 199 21.97 3.06 6.52
N MET A 200 21.04 2.45 7.26
CA MET A 200 21.10 2.31 8.71
C MET A 200 21.93 1.10 9.18
N SER A 201 22.48 0.29 8.26
CA SER A 201 23.20 -0.95 8.55
C SER A 201 22.38 -1.97 9.36
N ILE A 202 21.08 -2.07 9.05
CA ILE A 202 20.13 -3.01 9.66
C ILE A 202 19.93 -4.20 8.70
N SER A 203 20.17 -5.42 9.18
CA SER A 203 19.86 -6.65 8.43
C SER A 203 18.37 -6.87 8.35
N TYR A 204 17.90 -7.49 7.26
CA TYR A 204 16.47 -7.73 7.11
C TYR A 204 16.12 -9.01 6.36
N GLN A 205 14.92 -9.51 6.61
CA GLN A 205 14.19 -10.47 5.78
C GLN A 205 12.83 -9.86 5.46
N TYR A 206 12.23 -10.23 4.32
CA TYR A 206 10.95 -9.65 3.93
C TYR A 206 9.99 -10.66 3.30
N ALA A 207 8.72 -10.26 3.22
CA ALA A 207 7.64 -10.94 2.53
C ALA A 207 6.83 -9.94 1.69
N GLN A 208 6.07 -10.47 0.71
CA GLN A 208 5.27 -9.67 -0.22
C GLN A 208 3.78 -9.64 0.13
N ASN A 209 3.36 -10.42 1.12
CA ASN A 209 2.00 -10.43 1.67
C ASN A 209 2.01 -11.01 3.08
N GLY A 210 0.87 -10.91 3.77
CA GLY A 210 0.76 -11.35 5.16
C GLY A 210 0.84 -12.86 5.34
N VAL A 211 0.37 -13.67 4.39
CA VAL A 211 0.45 -15.14 4.46
C VAL A 211 1.90 -15.58 4.34
N GLU A 212 2.62 -15.08 3.34
CA GLU A 212 4.05 -15.35 3.18
C GLU A 212 4.84 -14.89 4.42
N ALA A 213 4.50 -13.71 4.97
CA ALA A 213 5.12 -13.18 6.17
C ALA A 213 4.93 -14.12 7.35
N TRP A 214 3.69 -14.55 7.61
CA TRP A 214 3.39 -15.45 8.72
C TRP A 214 4.08 -16.80 8.57
N ASP A 215 4.13 -17.36 7.36
CA ASP A 215 4.83 -18.63 7.10
C ASP A 215 6.34 -18.52 7.29
N LYS A 216 6.96 -17.43 6.87
CA LYS A 216 8.40 -17.16 7.09
C LYS A 216 8.69 -16.96 8.57
N LEU A 217 7.90 -16.16 9.28
CA LEU A 217 8.06 -15.90 10.71
C LEU A 217 7.97 -17.19 11.53
N LYS A 218 6.97 -18.06 11.25
CA LYS A 218 6.86 -19.37 11.90
C LYS A 218 8.09 -20.25 11.66
N LYS A 219 8.63 -20.26 10.43
CA LYS A 219 9.85 -21.03 10.09
C LYS A 219 11.07 -20.49 10.83
N ILE A 220 11.21 -19.16 10.93
CA ILE A 220 12.32 -18.54 11.69
C ILE A 220 12.19 -18.90 13.16
N ALA A 221 11.00 -18.73 13.75
CA ALA A 221 10.76 -19.04 15.15
C ALA A 221 11.08 -20.50 15.48
N LYS A 222 10.62 -21.45 14.63
CA LYS A 222 10.92 -22.87 14.81
C LYS A 222 12.42 -23.16 14.73
N ARG A 223 13.14 -22.60 13.75
CA ARG A 223 14.59 -22.79 13.64
C ARG A 223 15.32 -22.29 14.88
N VAL A 224 14.96 -21.11 15.38
CA VAL A 224 15.57 -20.53 16.58
C VAL A 224 15.28 -21.38 17.81
N GLU A 225 14.07 -21.94 17.93
CA GLU A 225 13.70 -22.87 18.99
C GLU A 225 14.52 -24.17 18.91
N ASP A 226 14.65 -24.78 17.72
CA ASP A 226 15.45 -25.98 17.47
C ASP A 226 16.94 -25.77 17.82
N GLU A 227 17.44 -24.53 17.66
CA GLU A 227 18.82 -24.09 18.00
C GLU A 227 18.95 -23.65 19.47
N ASN A 228 17.89 -23.76 20.31
CA ASN A 228 17.83 -23.22 21.68
C ASN A 228 18.19 -21.73 21.77
N GLY A 229 17.90 -20.96 20.72
CA GLY A 229 18.16 -19.55 20.65
C GLY A 229 17.02 -18.69 21.22
N VAL A 230 17.20 -17.37 21.19
CA VAL A 230 16.17 -16.39 21.57
C VAL A 230 15.71 -15.65 20.33
N LEU A 231 14.43 -15.71 19.99
CA LEU A 231 13.90 -15.14 18.76
C LEU A 231 14.13 -13.62 18.68
N LYS A 232 14.06 -12.93 19.81
CA LYS A 232 14.32 -11.48 19.89
C LYS A 232 15.77 -11.08 19.53
N ASP A 233 16.74 -11.99 19.68
CA ASP A 233 18.12 -11.77 19.22
C ASP A 233 18.26 -11.98 17.69
N THR A 234 17.27 -12.64 17.04
CA THR A 234 17.24 -12.88 15.60
C THR A 234 16.37 -11.86 14.86
N ILE A 235 15.27 -11.43 15.49
CA ILE A 235 14.33 -10.42 14.95
C ILE A 235 14.08 -9.40 16.06
N ASN A 236 14.60 -8.19 15.90
CA ASN A 236 14.43 -7.12 16.89
C ASN A 236 13.12 -6.37 16.73
N LEU A 237 12.53 -6.39 15.53
CA LEU A 237 11.31 -5.68 15.19
C LEU A 237 10.65 -6.32 13.97
N ILE A 238 9.32 -6.32 13.93
CA ILE A 238 8.55 -6.67 12.75
C ILE A 238 7.85 -5.41 12.23
N LEU A 239 8.11 -5.07 10.94
CA LEU A 239 7.46 -3.98 10.22
C LEU A 239 6.44 -4.57 9.26
N THR A 240 5.20 -4.08 9.25
CA THR A 240 4.17 -4.56 8.32
C THR A 240 3.41 -3.41 7.69
N ASP A 241 3.08 -3.54 6.41
CA ASP A 241 2.01 -2.73 5.83
C ASP A 241 0.67 -3.12 6.45
N ALA A 242 -0.28 -2.18 6.45
CA ALA A 242 -1.66 -2.44 6.90
C ALA A 242 -2.45 -3.22 5.84
N GLU A 243 -2.23 -2.94 4.57
CA GLU A 243 -3.02 -3.46 3.45
C GLU A 243 -2.18 -4.34 2.54
N MET A 244 -2.32 -5.65 2.68
CA MET A 244 -1.63 -6.63 1.85
C MET A 244 -2.61 -7.69 1.34
N PRO A 245 -2.36 -8.25 0.12
CA PRO A 245 -3.12 -9.39 -0.38
C PRO A 245 -3.05 -10.61 0.56
N GLU A 246 -4.04 -11.47 0.48
CA GLU A 246 -4.16 -12.75 1.17
C GLU A 246 -4.30 -12.66 2.70
N MET A 247 -3.60 -11.76 3.36
CA MET A 247 -3.71 -11.44 4.78
C MET A 247 -3.26 -10.01 5.03
N ASP A 248 -4.12 -9.20 5.63
CA ASP A 248 -3.79 -7.82 5.99
C ASP A 248 -2.84 -7.74 7.20
N GLY A 249 -2.20 -6.56 7.38
CA GLY A 249 -1.24 -6.36 8.47
C GLY A 249 -1.85 -6.37 9.86
N TYR A 250 -3.14 -6.10 10.00
CA TYR A 250 -3.83 -6.18 11.30
C TYR A 250 -4.02 -7.64 11.73
N VAL A 251 -4.44 -8.50 10.80
CA VAL A 251 -4.55 -9.95 11.03
C VAL A 251 -3.18 -10.55 11.29
N LEU A 252 -2.16 -10.18 10.51
CA LEU A 252 -0.78 -10.60 10.73
C LEU A 252 -0.29 -10.20 12.13
N THR A 253 -0.51 -8.94 12.53
CA THR A 253 -0.13 -8.43 13.86
C THR A 253 -0.82 -9.23 14.96
N LYS A 254 -2.11 -9.51 14.81
CA LYS A 254 -2.85 -10.31 15.77
C LYS A 254 -2.23 -11.70 15.93
N HIS A 255 -1.92 -12.41 14.82
CA HIS A 255 -1.24 -13.70 14.88
C HIS A 255 0.11 -13.63 15.60
N ILE A 256 0.91 -12.58 15.32
CA ILE A 256 2.20 -12.37 15.99
C ILE A 256 2.01 -12.17 17.49
N LYS A 257 1.05 -11.35 17.90
CA LYS A 257 0.82 -11.02 19.32
C LYS A 257 0.16 -12.15 20.12
N GLU A 258 -0.57 -13.06 19.45
CA GLU A 258 -1.18 -14.25 20.08
C GLU A 258 -0.22 -15.44 20.21
N ASP A 259 0.91 -15.45 19.49
CA ASP A 259 1.91 -16.52 19.52
C ASP A 259 3.04 -16.16 20.51
N SER A 260 3.13 -16.90 21.61
CA SER A 260 4.08 -16.67 22.71
C SER A 260 5.56 -16.65 22.27
N ARG A 261 5.90 -17.27 21.14
CA ARG A 261 7.28 -17.26 20.60
C ARG A 261 7.74 -15.86 20.21
N PHE A 262 6.80 -14.98 19.87
CA PHE A 262 7.06 -13.59 19.49
C PHE A 262 6.91 -12.59 20.65
N GLU A 263 6.75 -13.08 21.88
CA GLU A 263 6.61 -12.22 23.04
C GLU A 263 7.81 -11.27 23.18
N GLY A 264 7.53 -9.99 23.39
CA GLY A 264 8.53 -8.92 23.49
C GLY A 264 9.14 -8.45 22.18
N ILE A 265 8.72 -8.99 21.01
CA ILE A 265 9.10 -8.44 19.70
C ILE A 265 8.10 -7.36 19.33
N PRO A 266 8.56 -6.12 19.15
CA PRO A 266 7.68 -5.01 18.76
C PRO A 266 7.20 -5.14 17.32
N VAL A 267 5.95 -4.72 17.07
CA VAL A 267 5.35 -4.63 15.74
C VAL A 267 5.11 -3.18 15.38
N MET A 268 5.69 -2.74 14.27
CA MET A 268 5.50 -1.42 13.68
C MET A 268 4.62 -1.56 12.44
N MET A 269 3.60 -0.72 12.33
CA MET A 269 2.78 -0.64 11.12
C MET A 269 3.18 0.59 10.31
N HIS A 270 3.54 0.38 9.04
CA HIS A 270 3.98 1.40 8.09
C HIS A 270 2.99 1.45 6.93
N SER A 271 2.09 2.40 6.93
CA SER A 271 0.94 2.39 6.02
C SER A 271 0.64 3.74 5.41
N SER A 272 0.10 3.71 4.19
CA SER A 272 -0.47 4.89 3.51
C SER A 272 -1.75 5.40 4.21
N LEU A 273 -2.33 4.59 5.09
CA LEU A 273 -3.53 4.90 5.85
C LEU A 273 -3.17 5.68 7.11
N SER A 274 -3.38 6.99 7.11
CA SER A 274 -3.01 7.85 8.25
C SER A 274 -4.19 8.25 9.16
N SER A 275 -5.40 7.72 8.93
CA SER A 275 -6.58 8.10 9.72
C SER A 275 -6.48 7.65 11.18
N THR A 276 -7.05 8.45 12.09
CA THR A 276 -7.11 8.12 13.52
C THR A 276 -7.85 6.81 13.80
N ALA A 277 -8.79 6.42 12.94
CA ALA A 277 -9.51 5.15 13.05
C ALA A 277 -8.58 3.96 12.80
N ASN A 278 -7.74 4.03 11.76
CA ASN A 278 -6.77 2.99 11.44
C ASN A 278 -5.69 2.86 12.52
N GLN A 279 -5.23 3.98 13.07
CA GLN A 279 -4.30 3.96 14.20
C GLN A 279 -4.90 3.31 15.45
N LYS A 280 -6.17 3.61 15.78
CA LYS A 280 -6.88 2.98 16.91
C LYS A 280 -7.03 1.47 16.71
N LEU A 281 -7.36 1.05 15.50
CA LEU A 281 -7.42 -0.37 15.22
C LEU A 281 -6.06 -1.05 15.36
N GLY A 282 -4.98 -0.44 14.84
CA GLY A 282 -3.62 -0.93 15.06
C GLY A 282 -3.33 -1.14 16.54
N GLN A 283 -3.68 -0.17 17.39
CA GLN A 283 -3.53 -0.29 18.84
C GLN A 283 -4.34 -1.47 19.42
N GLN A 284 -5.56 -1.69 18.95
CA GLN A 284 -6.42 -2.79 19.42
C GLN A 284 -5.86 -4.18 19.11
N VAL A 285 -5.17 -4.34 17.98
CA VAL A 285 -4.54 -5.62 17.60
C VAL A 285 -3.11 -5.76 18.14
N GLY A 286 -2.58 -4.73 18.82
CA GLY A 286 -1.28 -4.77 19.49
C GLY A 286 -0.13 -4.18 18.69
N VAL A 287 -0.39 -3.31 17.69
CA VAL A 287 0.66 -2.52 17.04
C VAL A 287 1.32 -1.58 18.05
N ASP A 288 2.63 -1.65 18.17
CA ASP A 288 3.39 -0.83 19.12
C ASP A 288 3.65 0.59 18.59
N VAL A 289 3.88 0.71 17.29
CA VAL A 289 4.07 2.02 16.62
C VAL A 289 3.38 2.00 15.25
N TYR A 290 2.68 3.07 14.94
CA TYR A 290 2.03 3.28 13.64
C TYR A 290 2.66 4.51 12.97
N ILE A 291 3.23 4.34 11.77
CA ILE A 291 3.85 5.42 11.01
C ILE A 291 3.26 5.52 9.60
N PRO A 292 3.08 6.73 9.08
CA PRO A 292 2.63 6.91 7.70
C PRO A 292 3.78 6.57 6.71
N LYS A 293 3.45 5.99 5.55
CA LYS A 293 4.34 5.89 4.38
C LYS A 293 4.46 7.31 3.77
N PHE A 294 5.49 7.77 3.15
CA PHE A 294 6.87 7.35 2.91
C PHE A 294 7.78 8.52 3.29
N ASN A 295 7.98 8.74 4.55
CA ASN A 295 9.04 9.63 4.99
C ASN A 295 10.21 8.80 5.51
N PRO A 296 11.36 8.74 4.80
CA PRO A 296 12.51 7.95 5.22
C PRO A 296 13.07 8.37 6.58
N GLU A 297 13.00 9.67 6.92
CA GLU A 297 13.50 10.19 8.19
C GLU A 297 12.59 9.77 9.36
N ASP A 298 11.27 9.78 9.16
CA ASP A 298 10.32 9.33 10.18
C ASP A 298 10.45 7.82 10.41
N LEU A 299 10.62 7.03 9.33
CA LEU A 299 10.89 5.60 9.42
C LEU A 299 12.20 5.34 10.18
N SER A 300 13.28 6.01 9.80
CA SER A 300 14.59 5.89 10.45
C SER A 300 14.52 6.23 11.94
N ARG A 301 13.86 7.34 12.30
CA ARG A 301 13.69 7.77 13.70
C ARG A 301 12.88 6.76 14.51
N ALA A 302 11.80 6.23 13.92
CA ALA A 302 10.95 5.23 14.59
C ALA A 302 11.71 3.91 14.80
N LEU A 303 12.44 3.42 13.78
CA LEU A 303 13.28 2.22 13.88
C LEU A 303 14.34 2.38 14.99
N THR A 304 15.07 3.50 14.98
CA THR A 304 16.08 3.80 16.01
C THR A 304 15.47 3.80 17.41
N GLY A 305 14.33 4.47 17.57
CA GLY A 305 13.64 4.54 18.87
C GLY A 305 13.13 3.20 19.38
N MET A 306 12.88 2.22 18.51
CA MET A 306 12.40 0.90 18.92
C MET A 306 13.51 -0.14 19.09
N ILE A 307 14.57 -0.06 18.30
CA ILE A 307 15.69 -1.03 18.34
C ILE A 307 16.63 -0.71 19.53
N LEU A 308 16.75 0.56 19.93
CA LEU A 308 17.63 0.98 21.03
C LEU A 308 16.95 0.95 22.43
N ARG A 309 15.67 0.52 22.51
CA ARG A 309 14.97 0.24 23.77
C ARG A 309 15.33 -1.15 24.31
#